data_55396d61bc11635ceedb248a8a90dea0
#
_entry.id   55396d61bc11635ceedb248a8a90dea0
#
_cell.length_a   1.000
_cell.length_b   1.000
_cell.length_c   1.000
_cell.angle_alpha   90.00
_cell.angle_beta   90.00
_cell.angle_gamma   90.00
#
_symmetry.space_group_name_H-M   'P 1'
#
loop_
_entity.id
_entity.type
_entity.pdbx_description
1 polymer ?
#
loop_
_entity_poly.entity_id
_entity_poly.type
_entity_poly.pdbx_seq_one_letter_code
_entity_poly.pdbx_strand_id
1 'polypeptide(L)'
;LLKHTVCNTLGLEPEISAAFVTPTGKAATVLIRSGIHATTLHKLIYQSMVEEVEIELNGKKITVEKLNFKRRENIDKSIKLIILDEASMVSYEVLMDLAEFGVKILLCGDNAQLPPVEGFNGFLTAPDFTLKTIVRQNLDNPIIKLSEMAREGKFIPYGRYGDSATVISRN
;
A
#
# COMPACT_ATOMS: atom_id res chain seq x y z
N LEU A 1 -15.39 8.46 4.77
CA LEU A 1 -16.53 7.56 4.99
C LEU A 1 -16.10 6.27 5.66
N LEU A 2 -15.22 5.45 5.05
CA LEU A 2 -14.76 4.15 5.58
C LEU A 2 -14.23 4.26 7.02
N LYS A 3 -13.30 5.20 7.28
CA LYS A 3 -12.73 5.47 8.61
C LYS A 3 -13.82 5.66 9.67
N HIS A 4 -14.74 6.59 9.43
CA HIS A 4 -15.80 6.90 10.38
C HIS A 4 -16.74 5.71 10.59
N THR A 5 -17.12 5.02 9.51
CA THR A 5 -18.01 3.86 9.62
C THR A 5 -17.37 2.74 10.44
N VAL A 6 -16.12 2.37 10.14
CA VAL A 6 -15.43 1.29 10.85
C VAL A 6 -15.17 1.68 12.30
N CYS A 7 -14.71 2.89 12.57
CA CYS A 7 -14.46 3.34 13.94
C CYS A 7 -15.74 3.43 14.76
N ASN A 8 -16.83 3.96 14.21
CA ASN A 8 -18.11 4.02 14.90
C ASN A 8 -18.63 2.61 15.24
N THR A 9 -18.51 1.64 14.30
CA THR A 9 -18.89 0.25 14.55
C THR A 9 -18.08 -0.38 15.68
N LEU A 10 -16.81 0.00 15.82
CA LEU A 10 -15.90 -0.50 16.85
C LEU A 10 -15.93 0.32 18.16
N GLY A 11 -16.74 1.38 18.25
CA GLY A 11 -16.77 2.29 19.40
C GLY A 11 -15.46 3.08 19.57
N LEU A 12 -14.76 3.37 18.47
CA LEU A 12 -13.49 4.09 18.47
C LEU A 12 -13.65 5.53 17.98
N GLU A 13 -12.83 6.43 18.53
CA GLU A 13 -12.72 7.80 18.02
C GLU A 13 -11.85 7.86 16.75
N PRO A 14 -12.42 8.18 15.57
CA PRO A 14 -11.69 8.07 14.31
C PRO A 14 -10.38 8.85 14.26
N GLU A 15 -10.35 10.06 14.84
CA GLU A 15 -9.18 10.95 14.71
C GLU A 15 -8.02 10.57 15.64
N ILE A 16 -8.31 9.88 16.72
CA ILE A 16 -7.30 9.52 17.74
C ILE A 16 -6.93 8.05 17.64
N SER A 17 -7.94 7.18 17.46
CA SER A 17 -7.77 5.74 17.62
C SER A 17 -7.48 4.99 16.31
N ALA A 18 -7.57 5.65 15.15
CA ALA A 18 -7.31 5.03 13.87
C ALA A 18 -6.19 5.72 13.10
N ALA A 19 -5.18 4.95 12.71
CA ALA A 19 -4.10 5.39 11.82
C ALA A 19 -4.35 4.92 10.38
N PHE A 20 -4.33 5.86 9.42
CA PHE A 20 -4.26 5.53 8.00
C PHE A 20 -2.80 5.44 7.55
N VAL A 21 -2.45 4.34 6.92
CA VAL A 21 -1.11 4.11 6.40
C VAL A 21 -1.15 3.61 4.96
N THR A 22 -0.10 3.91 4.23
CA THR A 22 0.09 3.51 2.83
C THR A 22 1.53 3.05 2.62
N PRO A 23 1.82 2.22 1.61
CA PRO A 23 3.20 1.79 1.31
C PRO A 23 4.08 2.96 0.85
N THR A 24 3.50 3.95 0.14
CA THR A 24 4.27 5.01 -0.51
C THR A 24 3.88 6.41 -0.04
N GLY A 25 4.85 7.33 -0.03
CA GLY A 25 4.58 8.74 0.30
C GLY A 25 3.61 9.42 -0.66
N LYS A 26 3.59 8.99 -1.95
CA LYS A 26 2.65 9.50 -2.94
C LYS A 26 1.20 9.16 -2.58
N ALA A 27 0.93 7.91 -2.21
CA ALA A 27 -0.39 7.48 -1.77
C ALA A 27 -0.83 8.20 -0.48
N ALA A 28 0.07 8.34 0.51
CA ALA A 28 -0.21 9.12 1.71
C ALA A 28 -0.59 10.58 1.37
N THR A 29 0.14 11.21 0.43
CA THR A 29 -0.15 12.59 0.00
C THR A 29 -1.53 12.72 -0.63
N VAL A 30 -1.98 11.72 -1.40
CA VAL A 30 -3.34 11.71 -2.00
C VAL A 30 -4.40 11.67 -0.91
N LEU A 31 -4.24 10.83 0.11
CA LEU A 31 -5.15 10.77 1.24
C LEU A 31 -5.18 12.09 2.03
N ILE A 32 -4.00 12.68 2.28
CA ILE A 32 -3.90 13.97 2.99
C ILE A 32 -4.64 15.08 2.22
N ARG A 33 -4.49 15.15 0.90
CA ARG A 33 -5.22 16.12 0.06
C ARG A 33 -6.74 15.92 0.09
N SER A 34 -7.19 14.70 0.40
CA SER A 34 -8.61 14.36 0.58
C SER A 34 -9.09 14.61 2.03
N GLY A 35 -8.29 15.27 2.87
CA GLY A 35 -8.63 15.58 4.25
C GLY A 35 -8.44 14.43 5.24
N ILE A 36 -7.70 13.39 4.87
CA ILE A 36 -7.42 12.23 5.74
C ILE A 36 -6.00 12.34 6.28
N HIS A 37 -5.83 12.35 7.60
CA HIS A 37 -4.50 12.23 8.18
C HIS A 37 -3.92 10.85 7.88
N ALA A 38 -2.88 10.80 7.05
CA ALA A 38 -2.23 9.57 6.62
C ALA A 38 -0.71 9.70 6.71
N THR A 39 -0.04 8.57 6.89
CA THR A 39 1.41 8.48 6.87
C THR A 39 1.85 7.25 6.09
N THR A 40 3.16 7.07 5.88
CA THR A 40 3.63 5.82 5.30
C THR A 40 3.75 4.75 6.38
N LEU A 41 3.54 3.48 5.97
CA LEU A 41 3.71 2.32 6.83
C LEU A 41 5.10 2.33 7.48
N HIS A 42 6.16 2.57 6.69
CA HIS A 42 7.52 2.64 7.20
C HIS A 42 7.71 3.71 8.29
N LYS A 43 7.14 4.91 8.14
CA LYS A 43 7.21 5.94 9.18
C LYS A 43 6.50 5.55 10.46
N LEU A 44 5.41 4.77 10.36
CA LEU A 44 4.68 4.31 11.53
C LEU A 44 5.50 3.26 12.30
N ILE A 45 6.06 2.26 11.63
CA ILE A 45 6.62 1.07 12.29
C ILE A 45 8.14 1.04 12.40
N TYR A 46 8.86 1.86 11.61
CA TYR A 46 10.33 1.92 11.67
C TYR A 46 10.82 3.29 12.12
N GLN A 47 12.03 3.30 12.65
CA GLN A 47 12.82 4.49 12.92
C GLN A 47 14.13 4.42 12.13
N SER A 48 14.54 5.54 11.56
CA SER A 48 15.83 5.65 10.89
C SER A 48 16.96 5.69 11.91
N MET A 49 18.03 4.96 11.64
CA MET A 49 19.29 4.98 12.38
C MET A 49 20.42 5.23 11.40
N VAL A 50 21.38 6.05 11.79
CA VAL A 50 22.61 6.25 11.04
C VAL A 50 23.67 5.37 11.69
N GLU A 51 24.27 4.49 10.92
CA GLU A 51 25.39 3.64 11.35
C GLU A 51 26.63 4.00 10.54
N GLU A 52 27.74 4.17 11.22
CA GLU A 52 29.05 4.28 10.58
C GLU A 52 29.53 2.89 10.19
N VAL A 53 29.78 2.67 8.91
CA VAL A 53 30.28 1.41 8.37
C VAL A 53 31.62 1.65 7.68
N GLU A 54 32.63 0.86 8.07
CA GLU A 54 33.88 0.86 7.32
C GLU A 54 33.71 0.06 6.03
N ILE A 55 34.01 0.68 4.90
CA ILE A 55 34.10 0.03 3.59
C ILE A 55 35.53 0.15 3.05
N GLU A 56 35.97 -0.86 2.31
CA GLU A 56 37.25 -0.82 1.62
C GLU A 56 37.03 -0.35 0.18
N LEU A 57 37.63 0.81 -0.17
CA LEU A 57 37.58 1.34 -1.52
C LEU A 57 39.04 1.57 -2.01
N ASN A 58 39.44 0.91 -3.08
CA ASN A 58 40.77 0.98 -3.67
C ASN A 58 41.90 0.69 -2.64
N GLY A 59 41.72 -0.30 -1.78
CA GLY A 59 42.70 -0.66 -0.77
C GLY A 59 42.79 0.30 0.43
N LYS A 60 41.90 1.26 0.54
CA LYS A 60 41.79 2.18 1.68
C LYS A 60 40.48 1.96 2.41
N LYS A 61 40.55 1.86 3.74
CA LYS A 61 39.37 1.86 4.61
C LYS A 61 38.83 3.29 4.70
N ILE A 62 37.56 3.45 4.39
CA ILE A 62 36.81 4.69 4.55
C ILE A 62 35.57 4.43 5.39
N THR A 63 35.26 5.33 6.30
CA THR A 63 34.00 5.30 7.06
C THR A 63 32.93 6.00 6.26
N VAL A 64 31.81 5.34 6.06
CA VAL A 64 30.62 5.92 5.41
C VAL A 64 29.43 5.80 6.34
N GLU A 65 28.60 6.82 6.35
CA GLU A 65 27.32 6.77 7.04
C GLU A 65 26.33 5.95 6.22
N LYS A 66 25.76 4.93 6.83
CA LYS A 66 24.71 4.10 6.25
C LYS A 66 23.40 4.35 6.99
N LEU A 67 22.37 4.73 6.25
CA LEU A 67 21.02 4.86 6.81
C LEU A 67 20.40 3.46 6.89
N ASN A 68 20.10 3.04 8.10
CA ASN A 68 19.38 1.80 8.40
C ASN A 68 18.02 2.09 9.01
N PHE A 69 17.12 1.12 8.94
CA PHE A 69 15.80 1.18 9.53
C PHE A 69 15.66 0.08 10.57
N LYS A 70 15.28 0.47 11.78
CA LYS A 70 15.00 -0.46 12.87
C LYS A 70 13.52 -0.38 13.21
N ARG A 71 12.87 -1.53 13.38
CA ARG A 71 11.48 -1.57 13.84
C ARG A 71 11.38 -0.90 15.22
N ARG A 72 10.35 -0.08 15.41
CA ARG A 72 10.04 0.54 16.70
C ARG A 72 9.64 -0.54 17.70
N GLU A 73 9.94 -0.34 18.96
CA GLU A 73 9.44 -1.22 20.02
C GLU A 73 7.95 -1.01 20.27
N ASN A 74 7.47 0.20 20.13
CA ASN A 74 6.07 0.58 20.34
C ASN A 74 5.65 1.65 19.33
N ILE A 75 4.38 1.64 18.97
CA ILE A 75 3.69 2.75 18.32
C ILE A 75 2.82 3.49 19.34
N ASP A 76 2.20 4.59 18.92
CA ASP A 76 1.32 5.35 19.80
C ASP A 76 0.19 4.46 20.36
N LYS A 77 0.10 4.38 21.69
CA LYS A 77 -0.86 3.53 22.41
C LYS A 77 -2.32 3.95 22.21
N SER A 78 -2.57 5.16 21.73
CA SER A 78 -3.92 5.61 21.37
C SER A 78 -4.43 4.90 20.12
N ILE A 79 -3.54 4.44 19.22
CA ILE A 79 -3.92 3.73 17.99
C ILE A 79 -4.47 2.34 18.36
N LYS A 80 -5.73 2.10 18.00
CA LYS A 80 -6.45 0.83 18.20
C LYS A 80 -6.81 0.13 16.90
N LEU A 81 -6.69 0.86 15.78
CA LEU A 81 -6.96 0.36 14.44
C LEU A 81 -5.95 0.96 13.46
N ILE A 82 -5.36 0.13 12.63
CA ILE A 82 -4.53 0.56 11.51
C ILE A 82 -5.27 0.20 10.23
N ILE A 83 -5.49 1.17 9.37
CA ILE A 83 -6.08 0.98 8.03
C ILE A 83 -4.94 1.13 7.02
N LEU A 84 -4.52 0.02 6.45
CA LEU A 84 -3.47 -0.03 5.43
C LEU A 84 -4.11 -0.07 4.05
N ASP A 85 -3.98 1.03 3.31
CA ASP A 85 -4.41 1.14 1.92
C ASP A 85 -3.26 0.75 0.98
N GLU A 86 -3.59 0.27 -0.23
CA GLU A 86 -2.65 -0.26 -1.23
C GLU A 86 -1.78 -1.41 -0.67
N ALA A 87 -2.37 -2.27 0.16
CA ALA A 87 -1.67 -3.36 0.84
C ALA A 87 -1.03 -4.38 -0.12
N SER A 88 -1.46 -4.44 -1.39
CA SER A 88 -0.88 -5.29 -2.44
C SER A 88 0.62 -5.04 -2.65
N MET A 89 1.10 -3.82 -2.38
CA MET A 89 2.50 -3.41 -2.56
C MET A 89 3.38 -3.71 -1.34
N VAL A 90 2.84 -4.24 -0.25
CA VAL A 90 3.58 -4.50 0.99
C VAL A 90 4.00 -5.96 1.07
N SER A 91 5.27 -6.21 1.37
CA SER A 91 5.79 -7.57 1.53
C SER A 91 5.26 -8.24 2.80
N TYR A 92 5.32 -9.57 2.81
CA TYR A 92 4.89 -10.38 3.95
C TYR A 92 5.65 -10.00 5.23
N GLU A 93 6.97 -9.79 5.13
CA GLU A 93 7.84 -9.47 6.26
C GLU A 93 7.40 -8.15 6.92
N VAL A 94 7.15 -7.11 6.12
CA VAL A 94 6.70 -5.80 6.62
C VAL A 94 5.30 -5.88 7.25
N LEU A 95 4.43 -6.75 6.72
CA LEU A 95 3.11 -7.00 7.32
C LEU A 95 3.23 -7.76 8.65
N MET A 96 4.18 -8.68 8.77
CA MET A 96 4.46 -9.36 10.04
C MET A 96 5.01 -8.38 11.07
N ASP A 97 5.96 -7.50 10.69
CA ASP A 97 6.47 -6.44 11.56
C ASP A 97 5.33 -5.52 12.07
N LEU A 98 4.36 -5.22 11.20
CA LEU A 98 3.17 -4.46 11.58
C LEU A 98 2.29 -5.24 12.57
N ALA A 99 2.09 -6.53 12.34
CA ALA A 99 1.22 -7.39 13.17
C ALA A 99 1.76 -7.55 14.60
N GLU A 100 3.08 -7.51 14.79
CA GLU A 100 3.70 -7.64 16.11
C GLU A 100 3.35 -6.51 17.08
N PHE A 101 2.81 -5.38 16.61
CA PHE A 101 2.31 -4.32 17.51
C PHE A 101 0.99 -4.69 18.19
N GLY A 102 0.33 -5.80 17.79
CA GLY A 102 -0.89 -6.31 18.43
C GLY A 102 -2.12 -5.40 18.24
N VAL A 103 -2.08 -4.47 17.28
CA VAL A 103 -3.19 -3.57 16.94
C VAL A 103 -4.04 -4.20 15.84
N LYS A 104 -5.35 -3.96 15.87
CA LYS A 104 -6.25 -4.41 14.79
C LYS A 104 -5.85 -3.78 13.46
N ILE A 105 -5.79 -4.58 12.40
CA ILE A 105 -5.39 -4.14 11.06
C ILE A 105 -6.52 -4.40 10.07
N LEU A 106 -6.89 -3.38 9.30
CA LEU A 106 -7.73 -3.50 8.13
C LEU A 106 -6.86 -3.32 6.88
N LEU A 107 -6.71 -4.40 6.11
CA LEU A 107 -5.95 -4.40 4.86
C LEU A 107 -6.90 -4.08 3.70
N CYS A 108 -6.60 -3.02 2.96
CA CYS A 108 -7.27 -2.65 1.72
C CYS A 108 -6.28 -2.76 0.56
N GLY A 109 -6.61 -3.49 -0.47
CA GLY A 109 -5.71 -3.68 -1.60
C GLY A 109 -6.39 -4.30 -2.81
N ASP A 110 -5.67 -4.39 -3.89
CA ASP A 110 -6.15 -4.99 -5.16
C ASP A 110 -5.09 -5.96 -5.69
N ASN A 111 -5.42 -7.25 -5.71
CA ASN A 111 -4.53 -8.31 -6.19
C ASN A 111 -4.17 -8.22 -7.67
N ALA A 112 -4.90 -7.43 -8.46
CA ALA A 112 -4.60 -7.20 -9.88
C ALA A 112 -3.65 -6.00 -10.08
N GLN A 113 -3.28 -5.28 -9.01
CA GLN A 113 -2.28 -4.22 -9.05
C GLN A 113 -0.85 -4.75 -8.83
N LEU A 114 0.11 -3.83 -8.80
CA LEU A 114 1.52 -4.19 -8.67
C LEU A 114 1.79 -4.92 -7.35
N PRO A 115 2.50 -6.06 -7.41
CA PRO A 115 2.97 -6.75 -6.22
C PRO A 115 4.09 -5.96 -5.51
N PRO A 116 4.54 -6.41 -4.33
CA PRO A 116 5.71 -5.84 -3.68
C PRO A 116 6.93 -5.89 -4.61
N VAL A 117 7.84 -4.91 -4.47
CA VAL A 117 9.11 -4.89 -5.22
C VAL A 117 10.01 -6.04 -4.79
N GLU A 118 9.97 -6.39 -3.51
CA GLU A 118 10.69 -7.52 -2.92
C GLU A 118 9.74 -8.33 -2.05
N GLY A 119 9.96 -9.67 -2.03
CA GLY A 119 9.16 -10.58 -1.22
C GLY A 119 7.80 -10.95 -1.84
N PHE A 120 6.96 -11.56 -1.04
CA PHE A 120 5.64 -12.07 -1.42
C PHE A 120 4.55 -11.52 -0.50
N ASN A 121 3.39 -11.23 -1.05
CA ASN A 121 2.21 -10.84 -0.27
C ASN A 121 1.11 -11.89 -0.43
N GLY A 122 1.00 -12.81 0.53
CA GLY A 122 -0.02 -13.85 0.54
C GLY A 122 -1.36 -13.44 1.16
N PHE A 123 -1.43 -12.31 1.88
CA PHE A 123 -2.62 -11.96 2.66
C PHE A 123 -3.85 -11.59 1.81
N LEU A 124 -3.63 -11.08 0.60
CA LEU A 124 -4.73 -10.70 -0.29
C LEU A 124 -5.21 -11.83 -1.20
N THR A 125 -4.64 -13.03 -1.09
CA THR A 125 -5.06 -14.19 -1.90
C THR A 125 -6.40 -14.76 -1.46
N ALA A 126 -6.75 -14.58 -0.17
CA ALA A 126 -8.03 -15.02 0.40
C ALA A 126 -8.66 -13.84 1.19
N PRO A 127 -9.22 -12.85 0.50
CA PRO A 127 -9.80 -11.69 1.17
C PRO A 127 -11.11 -12.06 1.89
N ASP A 128 -11.34 -11.46 3.06
CA ASP A 128 -12.61 -11.59 3.78
C ASP A 128 -13.78 -11.00 2.99
N PHE A 129 -13.52 -9.89 2.27
CA PHE A 129 -14.51 -9.18 1.46
C PHE A 129 -13.90 -8.72 0.14
N THR A 130 -14.67 -8.85 -0.94
CA THR A 130 -14.29 -8.37 -2.28
C THR A 130 -15.32 -7.42 -2.84
N LEU A 131 -14.87 -6.19 -3.17
CA LEU A 131 -15.69 -5.22 -3.89
C LEU A 131 -15.50 -5.45 -5.40
N LYS A 132 -16.60 -5.77 -6.10
CA LYS A 132 -16.57 -6.09 -7.55
C LYS A 132 -17.05 -4.95 -8.44
N THR A 133 -17.83 -4.02 -7.90
CA THR A 133 -18.42 -2.93 -8.70
C THR A 133 -17.43 -1.77 -8.84
N ILE A 134 -17.13 -1.39 -10.07
CA ILE A 134 -16.29 -0.23 -10.38
C ILE A 134 -17.17 1.02 -10.30
N VAL A 135 -16.83 1.96 -9.40
CA VAL A 135 -17.61 3.19 -9.15
C VAL A 135 -16.91 4.45 -9.66
N ARG A 136 -15.57 4.40 -9.84
CA ARG A 136 -14.76 5.59 -10.15
C ARG A 136 -14.95 6.17 -11.55
N GLN A 137 -15.43 5.38 -12.50
CA GLN A 137 -15.54 5.78 -13.89
C GLN A 137 -16.87 5.32 -14.48
N ASN A 138 -17.28 5.98 -15.57
CA ASN A 138 -18.46 5.55 -16.32
C ASN A 138 -18.21 4.15 -16.92
N LEU A 139 -19.12 3.21 -16.72
CA LEU A 139 -19.04 1.83 -17.19
C LEU A 139 -18.87 1.70 -18.71
N ASP A 140 -19.28 2.74 -19.47
CA ASP A 140 -19.13 2.79 -20.92
C ASP A 140 -17.72 3.18 -21.38
N ASN A 141 -16.80 3.49 -20.46
CA ASN A 141 -15.43 3.87 -20.83
C ASN A 141 -14.66 2.65 -21.35
N PRO A 142 -14.14 2.70 -22.60
CA PRO A 142 -13.40 1.60 -23.20
C PRO A 142 -12.19 1.13 -22.36
N ILE A 143 -11.56 2.03 -21.60
CA ILE A 143 -10.41 1.70 -20.72
C ILE A 143 -10.84 0.73 -19.63
N ILE A 144 -12.04 0.90 -19.06
CA ILE A 144 -12.55 -0.03 -18.04
C ILE A 144 -12.73 -1.42 -18.64
N LYS A 145 -13.38 -1.52 -19.79
CA LYS A 145 -13.58 -2.79 -20.48
C LYS A 145 -12.26 -3.50 -20.79
N LEU A 146 -11.25 -2.75 -21.25
CA LEU A 146 -9.91 -3.28 -21.49
C LEU A 146 -9.23 -3.74 -20.20
N SER A 147 -9.38 -2.98 -19.10
CA SER A 147 -8.82 -3.34 -17.80
C SER A 147 -9.46 -4.60 -17.21
N GLU A 148 -10.76 -4.78 -17.38
CA GLU A 148 -11.49 -6.00 -16.99
C GLU A 148 -11.03 -7.20 -17.81
N MET A 149 -10.90 -7.06 -19.14
CA MET A 149 -10.37 -8.12 -20.00
C MET A 149 -8.95 -8.52 -19.59
N ALA A 150 -8.08 -7.55 -19.29
CA ALA A 150 -6.72 -7.80 -18.83
C ALA A 150 -6.71 -8.53 -17.46
N ARG A 151 -7.57 -8.11 -16.53
CA ARG A 151 -7.71 -8.74 -15.20
C ARG A 151 -8.18 -10.20 -15.29
N GLU A 152 -9.05 -10.49 -16.24
CA GLU A 152 -9.58 -11.82 -16.48
C GLU A 152 -8.65 -12.69 -17.36
N GLY A 153 -7.49 -12.17 -17.77
CA GLY A 153 -6.56 -12.85 -18.67
C GLY A 153 -7.11 -13.08 -20.09
N LYS A 154 -8.14 -12.31 -20.48
CA LYS A 154 -8.73 -12.41 -21.83
C LYS A 154 -7.83 -11.79 -22.88
N PHE A 155 -7.86 -12.37 -24.08
CA PHE A 155 -7.16 -11.78 -25.22
C PHE A 155 -7.76 -10.42 -25.57
N ILE A 156 -6.89 -9.40 -25.69
CA ILE A 156 -7.24 -8.05 -26.10
C ILE A 156 -6.75 -7.83 -27.52
N PRO A 157 -7.63 -7.74 -28.53
CA PRO A 157 -7.23 -7.48 -29.92
C PRO A 157 -6.51 -6.14 -30.06
N TYR A 158 -5.59 -6.06 -31.01
CA TYR A 158 -4.99 -4.78 -31.42
C TYR A 158 -6.06 -3.92 -32.09
N GLY A 159 -6.03 -2.63 -31.83
CA GLY A 159 -6.95 -1.70 -32.46
C GLY A 159 -7.32 -0.51 -31.57
N ARG A 160 -8.18 0.33 -32.12
CA ARG A 160 -8.71 1.50 -31.43
C ARG A 160 -10.00 1.15 -30.71
N TYR A 161 -10.13 1.57 -29.46
CA TYR A 161 -11.28 1.36 -28.60
C TYR A 161 -11.88 2.71 -28.22
N GLY A 162 -12.91 3.12 -28.95
CA GLY A 162 -13.47 4.45 -28.85
C GLY A 162 -12.43 5.55 -29.11
N ASP A 163 -12.60 6.70 -28.46
CA ASP A 163 -11.66 7.82 -28.58
C ASP A 163 -10.58 7.81 -27.49
N SER A 164 -10.67 6.91 -26.52
CA SER A 164 -9.90 6.95 -25.28
C SER A 164 -8.74 5.97 -25.22
N ALA A 165 -8.72 4.91 -26.02
CA ALA A 165 -7.69 3.87 -25.90
C ALA A 165 -7.28 3.25 -27.25
N THR A 166 -6.02 2.90 -27.37
CA THR A 166 -5.48 2.13 -28.51
C THR A 166 -4.56 1.03 -27.98
N VAL A 167 -4.78 -0.21 -28.43
CA VAL A 167 -3.94 -1.37 -28.14
C VAL A 167 -3.01 -1.61 -29.32
N ILE A 168 -1.72 -1.55 -29.08
CA ILE A 168 -0.68 -1.73 -30.10
C ILE A 168 0.19 -2.94 -29.80
N SER A 169 0.78 -3.56 -30.83
CA SER A 169 1.82 -4.57 -30.65
C SER A 169 3.07 -3.92 -30.05
N ARG A 170 3.71 -4.65 -29.15
CA ARG A 170 5.05 -4.31 -28.69
C ARG A 170 6.03 -4.99 -29.66
N ASN A 171 6.59 -4.24 -30.60
CA ASN A 171 7.72 -4.72 -31.44
C ASN A 171 8.97 -4.84 -30.59
#